data_dcc48c7364a5638ba23c31cb7f1d89c0
#
_entry.id   dcc48c7364a5638ba23c31cb7f1d89c0
#
_cell.length_a   1.000
_cell.length_b   1.000
_cell.length_c   1.000
_cell.angle_alpha   90.00
_cell.angle_beta   90.00
_cell.angle_gamma   90.00
#
_symmetry.space_group_name_H-M   'P 1'
#
loop_
_entity.id
_entity.type
_entity.pdbx_description
1 polymer ?
#
loop_
_entity_poly.entity_id
_entity_poly.type
_entity_poly.pdbx_seq_one_letter_code
_entity_poly.pdbx_strand_id
1 'polypeptide(L)'
;MFFQTSSVWGSLIAAFALGIGRNSTTDISEESLAKCGANYCPWSLEDQEETEEEEVVEENFETTQTQIYTLAGIYLACSLIGPLIIALLVDPLSQLGETESQQTATKDLLIATAKQLKKRKQLLLIPLTIWSGLEQGFFGADFTAGYVSCAYGVDQVGYVVMTFGLCDAFCSMALSLLIRKVGRIPIFCLGAIVNLLVILVFFEWMPNPDEFHVVFVLAGLWGVADAIWQTQINGKHTAK
;
A
#
# COMPACT_ATOMS: atom_id res chain seq x y z
N MET A 1 -9.94 -0.76 11.13
CA MET A 1 -10.97 -1.06 10.12
C MET A 1 -11.18 0.08 9.12
N PHE A 2 -11.60 1.28 9.52
CA PHE A 2 -11.84 2.39 8.56
C PHE A 2 -10.60 2.81 7.76
N PHE A 3 -9.41 2.68 8.29
CA PHE A 3 -8.18 3.01 7.58
C PHE A 3 -7.95 2.10 6.36
N GLN A 4 -8.21 0.80 6.49
CA GLN A 4 -8.01 -0.18 5.43
C GLN A 4 -9.04 -0.06 4.31
N THR A 5 -10.29 0.31 4.65
CA THR A 5 -11.32 0.58 3.63
C THR A 5 -11.02 1.82 2.80
N SER A 6 -10.28 2.81 3.33
CA SER A 6 -9.89 4.00 2.56
C SER A 6 -8.94 3.67 1.40
N SER A 7 -8.05 2.70 1.58
CA SER A 7 -7.15 2.20 0.53
C SER A 7 -7.93 1.60 -0.65
N VAL A 8 -8.98 0.83 -0.36
CA VAL A 8 -9.84 0.23 -1.41
C VAL A 8 -10.52 1.31 -2.25
N TRP A 9 -11.12 2.33 -1.60
CA TRP A 9 -11.77 3.43 -2.31
C TRP A 9 -10.79 4.28 -3.12
N GLY A 10 -9.62 4.59 -2.54
CA GLY A 10 -8.57 5.33 -3.25
C GLY A 10 -8.09 4.60 -4.49
N SER A 11 -7.84 3.29 -4.39
CA SER A 11 -7.39 2.46 -5.51
C SER A 11 -8.47 2.30 -6.59
N LEU A 12 -9.74 2.20 -6.20
CA LEU A 12 -10.85 2.15 -7.14
C LEU A 12 -10.97 3.46 -7.95
N ILE A 13 -10.84 4.60 -7.29
CA ILE A 13 -10.84 5.91 -7.95
C ILE A 13 -9.65 6.03 -8.91
N ALA A 14 -8.47 5.59 -8.50
CA ALA A 14 -7.28 5.58 -9.36
C ALA A 14 -7.45 4.69 -10.58
N ALA A 15 -7.94 3.45 -10.39
CA ALA A 15 -8.19 2.52 -11.49
C ALA A 15 -9.20 3.08 -12.50
N PHE A 16 -10.27 3.69 -12.01
CA PHE A 16 -11.27 4.31 -12.86
C PHE A 16 -10.71 5.52 -13.61
N ALA A 17 -9.98 6.42 -12.93
CA ALA A 17 -9.44 7.62 -13.54
C ALA A 17 -8.36 7.31 -14.59
N LEU A 18 -7.54 6.28 -14.37
CA LEU A 18 -6.48 5.86 -15.30
C LEU A 18 -7.02 4.98 -16.43
N GLY A 19 -8.11 4.23 -16.19
CA GLY A 19 -8.73 3.37 -17.20
C GLY A 19 -9.57 4.12 -18.24
N ILE A 20 -9.92 5.40 -18.01
CA ILE A 20 -10.70 6.19 -18.96
C ILE A 20 -9.81 6.56 -20.17
N GLY A 21 -10.14 6.03 -21.33
CA GLY A 21 -9.53 6.46 -22.61
C GLY A 21 -8.44 5.52 -23.15
N ARG A 22 -8.22 4.36 -22.55
CA ARG A 22 -7.24 3.40 -23.05
C ARG A 22 -7.88 2.28 -23.86
N ASN A 23 -7.53 2.21 -25.15
CA ASN A 23 -7.75 1.03 -25.98
C ASN A 23 -6.59 0.05 -25.70
N SER A 24 -6.83 -0.93 -24.83
CA SER A 24 -5.81 -1.90 -24.42
C SER A 24 -5.59 -2.97 -25.47
N THR A 25 -4.58 -2.81 -26.29
CA THR A 25 -3.85 -3.92 -26.94
C THR A 25 -2.45 -3.43 -27.25
N THR A 26 -1.56 -3.45 -26.29
CA THR A 26 -0.13 -3.29 -26.55
C THR A 26 0.49 -4.68 -26.45
N ASP A 27 0.94 -5.20 -27.57
CA ASP A 27 1.85 -6.33 -27.61
C ASP A 27 3.20 -5.85 -27.05
N ILE A 28 3.43 -6.13 -25.76
CA ILE A 28 4.70 -5.85 -25.08
C ILE A 28 5.74 -6.80 -25.66
N SER A 29 6.86 -6.28 -26.16
CA SER A 29 7.92 -7.12 -26.69
C SER A 29 8.52 -8.02 -25.60
N GLU A 30 8.93 -9.24 -25.93
CA GLU A 30 9.54 -10.18 -24.98
C GLU A 30 10.80 -9.58 -24.31
N GLU A 31 11.52 -8.72 -25.01
CA GLU A 31 12.71 -8.05 -24.49
C GLU A 31 12.39 -7.02 -23.41
N SER A 32 11.30 -6.27 -23.58
CA SER A 32 10.79 -5.34 -22.55
C SER A 32 10.29 -6.09 -21.32
N LEU A 33 9.64 -7.23 -21.53
CA LEU A 33 9.12 -8.06 -20.46
C LEU A 33 10.23 -8.67 -19.60
N ALA A 34 11.37 -9.03 -20.19
CA ALA A 34 12.53 -9.55 -19.46
C ALA A 34 13.16 -8.54 -18.48
N LYS A 35 12.87 -7.25 -18.65
CA LYS A 35 13.32 -6.18 -17.73
C LYS A 35 12.34 -5.94 -16.57
N CYS A 36 11.18 -6.59 -16.58
CA CYS A 36 10.18 -6.49 -15.51
C CYS A 36 10.48 -7.43 -14.33
N GLY A 37 9.74 -7.29 -13.23
CA GLY A 37 9.90 -8.12 -12.05
C GLY A 37 11.13 -7.77 -11.22
N ALA A 38 11.87 -8.76 -10.75
CA ALA A 38 13.07 -8.57 -9.92
C ALA A 38 14.21 -7.84 -10.65
N ASN A 39 14.19 -7.85 -11.98
CA ASN A 39 15.20 -7.17 -12.81
C ASN A 39 14.84 -5.72 -13.14
N TYR A 40 13.68 -5.24 -12.69
CA TYR A 40 13.22 -3.89 -12.97
C TYR A 40 14.15 -2.84 -12.38
N CYS A 41 14.69 -1.98 -13.25
CA CYS A 41 15.54 -0.87 -12.87
C CYS A 41 15.04 0.42 -13.54
N PRO A 42 14.42 1.35 -12.78
CA PRO A 42 13.87 2.58 -13.35
C PRO A 42 14.94 3.46 -14.03
N TRP A 43 16.18 3.42 -13.56
CA TRP A 43 17.28 4.23 -14.10
C TRP A 43 17.79 3.72 -15.47
N SER A 44 17.59 2.46 -15.80
CA SER A 44 18.02 1.91 -17.09
C SER A 44 17.13 2.36 -18.27
N LEU A 45 16.01 3.00 -17.98
CA LEU A 45 15.12 3.55 -19.00
C LEU A 45 15.57 4.95 -19.44
N GLU A 46 16.23 5.72 -18.57
CA GLU A 46 16.75 7.06 -18.89
C GLU A 46 17.99 7.04 -19.79
N ASP A 47 18.82 5.99 -19.71
CA ASP A 47 20.06 5.87 -20.52
C ASP A 47 19.80 5.50 -21.99
N GLN A 48 18.58 5.15 -22.38
CA GLN A 48 18.22 4.79 -23.76
C GLN A 48 17.63 5.94 -24.57
N GLU A 49 17.28 7.07 -23.95
CA GLU A 49 16.75 8.24 -24.66
C GLU A 49 17.81 9.03 -25.47
N GLU A 50 19.12 8.72 -25.35
CA GLU A 50 20.18 9.43 -26.08
C GLU A 50 20.66 8.75 -27.35
N THR A 51 20.20 7.54 -27.69
CA THR A 51 20.65 6.86 -28.91
C THR A 51 19.51 6.19 -29.65
N GLU A 52 19.18 6.77 -30.77
CA GLU A 52 18.37 6.28 -31.89
C GLU A 52 16.94 6.82 -32.01
N GLU A 53 16.82 7.64 -33.05
CA GLU A 53 15.59 8.06 -33.73
C GLU A 53 14.77 6.82 -34.16
N GLU A 54 13.88 6.31 -33.29
CA GLU A 54 12.74 5.47 -33.67
C GLU A 54 11.45 6.01 -33.09
N GLU A 55 10.77 6.76 -33.88
CA GLU A 55 9.58 7.60 -33.71
C GLU A 55 8.27 6.79 -33.54
N VAL A 56 8.24 5.54 -33.12
CA VAL A 56 7.02 4.71 -33.24
C VAL A 56 6.58 3.96 -31.98
N VAL A 57 7.35 3.90 -30.89
CA VAL A 57 7.01 3.05 -29.73
C VAL A 57 6.60 3.81 -28.46
N GLU A 58 6.77 5.12 -28.41
CA GLU A 58 6.53 5.91 -27.17
C GLU A 58 5.07 6.24 -26.85
N GLU A 59 4.14 6.03 -27.78
CA GLU A 59 2.77 6.56 -27.61
C GLU A 59 1.86 5.73 -26.67
N ASN A 60 2.30 4.56 -26.18
CA ASN A 60 1.41 3.61 -25.51
C ASN A 60 1.61 3.43 -23.99
N PHE A 61 2.69 3.93 -23.40
CA PHE A 61 2.95 3.80 -21.96
C PHE A 61 2.85 5.11 -21.17
N GLU A 62 2.85 6.27 -21.84
CA GLU A 62 2.73 7.56 -21.18
C GLU A 62 1.29 7.77 -20.65
N THR A 63 1.20 7.86 -19.33
CA THR A 63 -0.01 8.38 -18.69
C THR A 63 -0.20 9.82 -19.15
N THR A 64 -1.28 10.10 -19.90
CA THR A 64 -1.53 11.44 -20.42
C THR A 64 -1.50 12.47 -19.30
N GLN A 65 -0.81 13.60 -19.49
CA GLN A 65 -0.71 14.70 -18.51
C GLN A 65 -2.09 15.07 -17.93
N THR A 66 -3.13 15.02 -18.74
CA THR A 66 -4.51 15.26 -18.32
C THR A 66 -5.01 14.25 -17.29
N GLN A 67 -4.64 12.97 -17.40
CA GLN A 67 -4.99 11.93 -16.42
C GLN A 67 -4.29 12.16 -15.09
N ILE A 68 -3.00 12.54 -15.12
CA ILE A 68 -2.22 12.85 -13.93
C ILE A 68 -2.85 14.05 -13.19
N TYR A 69 -3.17 15.14 -13.90
CA TYR A 69 -3.78 16.31 -13.30
C TYR A 69 -5.19 16.02 -12.77
N THR A 70 -5.96 15.19 -13.46
CA THR A 70 -7.30 14.79 -13.02
C THR A 70 -7.21 13.98 -11.73
N LEU A 71 -6.33 12.99 -11.68
CA LEU A 71 -6.11 12.16 -10.50
C LEU A 71 -5.61 13.00 -9.31
N ALA A 72 -4.61 13.84 -9.54
CA ALA A 72 -4.08 14.75 -8.52
C ALA A 72 -5.16 15.72 -8.01
N GLY A 73 -6.01 16.24 -8.92
CA GLY A 73 -7.14 17.11 -8.57
C GLY A 73 -8.17 16.41 -7.69
N ILE A 74 -8.52 15.16 -8.00
CA ILE A 74 -9.45 14.35 -7.19
C ILE A 74 -8.87 14.13 -5.79
N TYR A 75 -7.61 13.71 -5.66
CA TYR A 75 -6.97 13.51 -4.36
C TYR A 75 -6.85 14.80 -3.55
N LEU A 76 -6.53 15.91 -4.21
CA LEU A 76 -6.49 17.23 -3.56
C LEU A 76 -7.87 17.61 -3.03
N ALA A 77 -8.92 17.45 -3.83
CA ALA A 77 -10.28 17.72 -3.40
C ALA A 77 -10.68 16.85 -2.19
N CYS A 78 -10.41 15.54 -2.24
CA CYS A 78 -10.68 14.64 -1.12
C CYS A 78 -9.91 15.04 0.15
N SER A 79 -8.66 15.47 0.01
CA SER A 79 -7.81 15.88 1.14
C SER A 79 -8.29 17.20 1.80
N LEU A 80 -8.98 18.05 1.06
CA LEU A 80 -9.58 19.29 1.59
C LEU A 80 -10.98 19.05 2.16
N ILE A 81 -11.78 18.20 1.51
CA ILE A 81 -13.13 17.88 1.95
C ILE A 81 -13.13 17.10 3.27
N GLY A 82 -12.21 16.16 3.46
CA GLY A 82 -12.13 15.35 4.68
C GLY A 82 -12.01 16.18 5.97
N PRO A 83 -10.99 17.02 6.12
CA PRO A 83 -10.89 17.91 7.28
C PRO A 83 -12.07 18.88 7.43
N LEU A 84 -12.64 19.36 6.32
CA LEU A 84 -13.80 20.24 6.34
C LEU A 84 -15.03 19.53 6.93
N ILE A 85 -15.28 18.27 6.51
CA ILE A 85 -16.37 17.45 7.07
C ILE A 85 -16.16 17.24 8.56
N ILE A 86 -14.93 16.92 8.99
CA ILE A 86 -14.62 16.75 10.42
C ILE A 86 -14.86 18.05 11.18
N ALA A 87 -14.40 19.19 10.65
CA ALA A 87 -14.57 20.49 11.28
C ALA A 87 -16.03 20.93 11.41
N LEU A 88 -16.89 20.51 10.46
CA LEU A 88 -18.31 20.89 10.44
C LEU A 88 -19.21 19.91 11.22
N LEU A 89 -18.87 18.62 11.25
CA LEU A 89 -19.75 17.58 11.80
C LEU A 89 -19.31 17.04 13.16
N VAL A 90 -18.04 17.25 13.54
CA VAL A 90 -17.52 16.76 14.84
C VAL A 90 -17.53 17.92 15.84
N ASP A 91 -18.30 17.75 16.90
CA ASP A 91 -18.30 18.70 18.01
C ASP A 91 -16.91 18.80 18.65
N PRO A 92 -16.44 20.00 18.97
CA PRO A 92 -15.15 20.15 19.63
C PRO A 92 -15.17 19.49 21.00
N LEU A 93 -14.12 18.74 21.33
CA LEU A 93 -13.97 18.00 22.60
C LEU A 93 -14.18 18.90 23.83
N SER A 94 -13.96 20.21 23.71
CA SER A 94 -14.21 21.19 24.77
C SER A 94 -15.67 21.24 25.21
N GLN A 95 -16.64 20.82 24.38
CA GLN A 95 -18.06 20.78 24.75
C GLN A 95 -18.44 19.51 25.53
N LEU A 96 -17.64 18.46 25.49
CA LEU A 96 -17.89 17.21 26.22
C LEU A 96 -17.50 17.25 27.71
N GLY A 97 -17.20 18.43 28.27
CA GLY A 97 -17.05 18.62 29.72
C GLY A 97 -15.80 17.96 30.32
N GLU A 98 -14.81 17.62 29.55
CA GLU A 98 -13.47 17.35 30.08
C GLU A 98 -12.83 18.67 30.49
N THR A 99 -13.07 18.97 31.76
CA THR A 99 -12.43 20.01 32.56
C THR A 99 -10.95 20.11 32.22
N GLU A 100 -10.49 21.33 32.01
CA GLU A 100 -9.13 21.89 32.21
C GLU A 100 -8.01 20.93 32.65
N SER A 101 -7.88 19.79 32.07
CA SER A 101 -6.74 18.94 32.31
C SER A 101 -5.84 18.99 31.08
N GLN A 102 -4.92 19.91 31.18
CA GLN A 102 -3.66 19.90 30.46
C GLN A 102 -3.70 20.35 28.99
N GLN A 103 -3.59 21.65 28.80
CA GLN A 103 -2.64 22.19 27.83
C GLN A 103 -1.24 21.66 28.18
N THR A 104 -1.02 20.37 28.01
CA THR A 104 0.31 19.79 28.09
C THR A 104 1.09 20.47 26.98
N ALA A 105 2.05 21.32 27.34
CA ALA A 105 2.84 22.02 26.35
C ALA A 105 3.38 20.99 25.34
N THR A 106 3.36 21.29 24.06
CA THR A 106 3.83 20.40 22.98
C THR A 106 5.20 19.80 23.30
N LYS A 107 6.04 20.53 24.05
CA LYS A 107 7.33 20.08 24.58
C LYS A 107 7.20 18.91 25.56
N ASP A 108 6.24 18.95 26.48
CA ASP A 108 6.03 17.87 27.46
C ASP A 108 5.51 16.60 26.79
N LEU A 109 4.69 16.77 25.75
CA LEU A 109 4.23 15.65 24.91
C LEU A 109 5.39 14.99 24.15
N LEU A 110 6.27 15.77 23.55
CA LEU A 110 7.48 15.28 22.87
C LEU A 110 8.43 14.57 23.85
N ILE A 111 8.64 15.16 25.03
CA ILE A 111 9.48 14.55 26.10
C ILE A 111 8.85 13.24 26.60
N ALA A 112 7.54 13.20 26.80
CA ALA A 112 6.81 12.01 27.19
C ALA A 112 6.93 10.91 26.14
N THR A 113 6.81 11.25 24.84
CA THR A 113 7.00 10.33 23.72
C THR A 113 8.43 9.80 23.67
N ALA A 114 9.43 10.66 23.79
CA ALA A 114 10.84 10.27 23.83
C ALA A 114 11.15 9.38 25.05
N LYS A 115 10.54 9.64 26.21
CA LYS A 115 10.67 8.82 27.41
C LYS A 115 9.99 7.44 27.25
N GLN A 116 8.89 7.41 26.48
CA GLN A 116 8.18 6.17 26.13
C GLN A 116 9.04 5.26 25.25
N LEU A 117 9.80 5.82 24.29
CA LEU A 117 10.72 5.08 23.41
C LEU A 117 11.81 4.33 24.18
N LYS A 118 12.23 4.81 25.37
CA LYS A 118 13.23 4.13 26.22
C LYS A 118 12.72 2.88 26.93
N LYS A 119 11.40 2.63 26.92
CA LYS A 119 10.86 1.42 27.56
C LYS A 119 11.20 0.19 26.71
N ARG A 120 11.71 -0.88 27.35
CA ARG A 120 12.08 -2.14 26.69
C ARG A 120 11.00 -2.70 25.76
N LYS A 121 9.73 -2.62 26.16
CA LYS A 121 8.60 -3.09 25.36
C LYS A 121 8.43 -2.28 24.06
N GLN A 122 8.70 -0.99 24.13
CA GLN A 122 8.61 -0.11 22.96
C GLN A 122 9.80 -0.34 22.01
N LEU A 123 10.99 -0.51 22.58
CA LEU A 123 12.21 -0.79 21.80
C LEU A 123 12.10 -2.08 20.97
N LEU A 124 11.46 -3.11 21.53
CA LEU A 124 11.20 -4.37 20.84
C LEU A 124 10.14 -4.25 19.70
N LEU A 125 9.34 -3.18 19.71
CA LEU A 125 8.37 -2.92 18.63
C LEU A 125 8.99 -2.18 17.45
N ILE A 126 10.11 -1.48 17.64
CA ILE A 126 10.76 -0.68 16.59
C ILE A 126 11.07 -1.54 15.36
N PRO A 127 11.74 -2.71 15.46
CA PRO A 127 12.01 -3.55 14.29
C PRO A 127 10.73 -3.96 13.54
N LEU A 128 9.68 -4.28 14.28
CA LEU A 128 8.40 -4.66 13.68
C LEU A 128 7.73 -3.48 12.94
N THR A 129 7.82 -2.28 13.51
CA THR A 129 7.28 -1.08 12.86
C THR A 129 8.07 -0.71 11.61
N ILE A 130 9.41 -0.84 11.66
CA ILE A 130 10.27 -0.65 10.49
C ILE A 130 9.91 -1.66 9.40
N TRP A 131 9.78 -2.93 9.77
CA TRP A 131 9.37 -3.99 8.83
C TRP A 131 8.04 -3.67 8.16
N SER A 132 7.02 -3.30 8.93
CA SER A 132 5.71 -2.94 8.38
C SER A 132 5.78 -1.73 7.44
N GLY A 133 6.63 -0.75 7.73
CA GLY A 133 6.85 0.39 6.83
C GLY A 133 7.55 -0.01 5.53
N LEU A 134 8.57 -0.85 5.60
CA LEU A 134 9.28 -1.37 4.43
C LEU A 134 8.38 -2.24 3.55
N GLU A 135 7.57 -3.10 4.17
CA GLU A 135 6.61 -3.95 3.48
C GLU A 135 5.60 -3.14 2.67
N GLN A 136 5.01 -2.12 3.27
CA GLN A 136 4.06 -1.23 2.58
C GLN A 136 4.75 -0.38 1.51
N GLY A 137 5.97 0.11 1.77
CA GLY A 137 6.76 0.84 0.80
C GLY A 137 7.10 -0.01 -0.43
N PHE A 138 7.56 -1.24 -0.22
CA PHE A 138 7.85 -2.18 -1.29
C PHE A 138 6.59 -2.47 -2.13
N PHE A 139 5.47 -2.79 -1.50
CA PHE A 139 4.23 -3.08 -2.21
C PHE A 139 3.73 -1.88 -3.00
N GLY A 140 3.73 -0.68 -2.40
CA GLY A 140 3.21 0.54 -3.02
C GLY A 140 4.09 1.13 -4.12
N ALA A 141 5.39 0.86 -4.11
CA ALA A 141 6.34 1.38 -5.09
C ALA A 141 6.90 0.28 -5.99
N ASP A 142 7.75 -0.59 -5.46
CA ASP A 142 8.52 -1.55 -6.27
C ASP A 142 7.63 -2.62 -6.92
N PHE A 143 6.69 -3.18 -6.18
CA PHE A 143 5.78 -4.19 -6.73
C PHE A 143 4.84 -3.59 -7.77
N THR A 144 4.25 -2.42 -7.50
CA THR A 144 3.34 -1.81 -8.47
C THR A 144 4.06 -1.33 -9.71
N ALA A 145 5.29 -0.81 -9.61
CA ALA A 145 6.08 -0.38 -10.75
C ALA A 145 6.69 -1.56 -11.52
N GLY A 146 7.43 -2.43 -10.84
CA GLY A 146 8.22 -3.47 -11.49
C GLY A 146 7.44 -4.70 -11.95
N TYR A 147 6.38 -5.08 -11.22
CA TYR A 147 5.63 -6.31 -11.55
C TYR A 147 4.29 -6.01 -12.22
N VAL A 148 3.62 -4.91 -11.85
CA VAL A 148 2.28 -4.61 -12.37
C VAL A 148 2.34 -3.64 -13.55
N SER A 149 2.85 -2.44 -13.31
CA SER A 149 2.89 -1.39 -14.33
C SER A 149 3.77 -1.77 -15.52
N CYS A 150 4.93 -2.37 -15.25
CA CYS A 150 5.90 -2.78 -16.26
C CYS A 150 5.31 -3.85 -17.21
N ALA A 151 4.61 -4.85 -16.70
CA ALA A 151 4.14 -6.00 -17.49
C ALA A 151 2.70 -5.88 -17.99
N TYR A 152 1.85 -5.14 -17.28
CA TYR A 152 0.40 -5.12 -17.54
C TYR A 152 -0.16 -3.70 -17.74
N GLY A 153 0.65 -2.68 -17.48
CA GLY A 153 0.25 -1.28 -17.62
C GLY A 153 -0.24 -0.63 -16.33
N VAL A 154 -0.17 0.69 -16.31
CA VAL A 154 -0.50 1.53 -15.14
C VAL A 154 -1.97 1.43 -14.71
N ASP A 155 -2.88 1.21 -15.66
CA ASP A 155 -4.31 1.05 -15.43
C ASP A 155 -4.65 -0.18 -14.57
N GLN A 156 -3.82 -1.24 -14.64
CA GLN A 156 -4.04 -2.46 -13.85
C GLN A 156 -3.60 -2.31 -12.38
N VAL A 157 -2.73 -1.36 -12.08
CA VAL A 157 -2.22 -1.10 -10.73
C VAL A 157 -3.36 -0.88 -9.73
N GLY A 158 -4.36 -0.09 -10.10
CA GLY A 158 -5.49 0.20 -9.22
C GLY A 158 -6.29 -1.04 -8.83
N TYR A 159 -6.52 -1.97 -9.76
CA TYR A 159 -7.25 -3.23 -9.48
C TYR A 159 -6.43 -4.18 -8.59
N VAL A 160 -5.13 -4.26 -8.82
CA VAL A 160 -4.23 -5.09 -8.01
C VAL A 160 -4.13 -4.55 -6.57
N VAL A 161 -3.96 -3.24 -6.41
CA VAL A 161 -3.93 -2.60 -5.07
C VAL A 161 -5.30 -2.68 -4.37
N MET A 162 -6.41 -2.63 -5.12
CA MET A 162 -7.74 -2.88 -4.57
C MET A 162 -7.87 -4.31 -4.03
N THR A 163 -7.34 -5.31 -4.73
CA THR A 163 -7.34 -6.71 -4.28
C THR A 163 -6.54 -6.88 -2.99
N PHE A 164 -5.36 -6.27 -2.90
CA PHE A 164 -4.58 -6.20 -1.66
C PHE A 164 -5.41 -5.62 -0.52
N GLY A 165 -6.01 -4.44 -0.70
CA GLY A 165 -6.79 -3.76 0.32
C GLY A 165 -8.04 -4.54 0.77
N LEU A 166 -8.72 -5.23 -0.16
CA LEU A 166 -9.86 -6.10 0.17
C LEU A 166 -9.41 -7.30 1.02
N CYS A 167 -8.34 -8.00 0.60
CA CYS A 167 -7.81 -9.13 1.36
C CYS A 167 -7.36 -8.70 2.76
N ASP A 168 -6.65 -7.57 2.88
CA ASP A 168 -6.23 -7.00 4.15
C ASP A 168 -7.45 -6.69 5.05
N ALA A 169 -8.47 -6.00 4.54
CA ALA A 169 -9.65 -5.64 5.31
C ALA A 169 -10.42 -6.88 5.82
N PHE A 170 -10.67 -7.86 4.93
CA PHE A 170 -11.38 -9.10 5.33
C PHE A 170 -10.57 -9.93 6.31
N CYS A 171 -9.27 -10.09 6.07
CA CYS A 171 -8.40 -10.85 6.97
C CYS A 171 -8.25 -10.18 8.33
N SER A 172 -8.13 -8.86 8.40
CA SER A 172 -8.08 -8.13 9.68
C SER A 172 -9.33 -8.37 10.52
N MET A 173 -10.51 -8.45 9.92
CA MET A 173 -11.74 -8.81 10.62
C MET A 173 -11.71 -10.25 11.14
N ALA A 174 -11.36 -11.20 10.30
CA ALA A 174 -11.26 -12.61 10.66
C ALA A 174 -10.20 -12.86 11.75
N LEU A 175 -9.02 -12.24 11.61
CA LEU A 175 -7.91 -12.36 12.55
C LEU A 175 -8.24 -11.82 13.93
N SER A 176 -9.04 -10.76 14.04
CA SER A 176 -9.47 -10.21 15.33
C SER A 176 -10.27 -11.23 16.16
N LEU A 177 -11.01 -12.12 15.51
CA LEU A 177 -11.74 -13.23 16.13
C LEU A 177 -10.82 -14.45 16.38
N LEU A 178 -9.93 -14.74 15.41
CA LEU A 178 -9.06 -15.90 15.46
C LEU A 178 -7.98 -15.79 16.53
N ILE A 179 -7.44 -14.60 16.78
CA ILE A 179 -6.44 -14.33 17.83
C ILE A 179 -6.94 -14.75 19.21
N ARG A 180 -8.24 -14.62 19.46
CA ARG A 180 -8.84 -15.01 20.76
C ARG A 180 -8.84 -16.53 20.97
N LYS A 181 -8.84 -17.33 19.89
CA LYS A 181 -8.88 -18.79 19.93
C LYS A 181 -7.51 -19.42 19.85
N VAL A 182 -6.69 -18.95 18.92
CA VAL A 182 -5.40 -19.57 18.55
C VAL A 182 -4.22 -18.93 19.30
N GLY A 183 -4.39 -17.70 19.75
CA GLY A 183 -3.32 -16.92 20.36
C GLY A 183 -2.51 -16.09 19.32
N ARG A 184 -1.61 -15.24 19.81
CA ARG A 184 -0.89 -14.27 18.98
C ARG A 184 0.32 -14.86 18.26
N ILE A 185 1.07 -15.77 18.93
CA ILE A 185 2.34 -16.28 18.41
C ILE A 185 2.14 -17.10 17.12
N PRO A 186 1.21 -18.08 17.05
CA PRO A 186 1.01 -18.84 15.81
C PRO A 186 0.60 -17.97 14.63
N ILE A 187 -0.23 -16.96 14.87
CA ILE A 187 -0.68 -16.03 13.82
C ILE A 187 0.48 -15.17 13.34
N PHE A 188 1.34 -14.72 14.26
CA PHE A 188 2.55 -13.98 13.90
C PHE A 188 3.51 -14.82 13.03
N CYS A 189 3.73 -16.09 13.41
CA CYS A 189 4.53 -17.02 12.61
C CYS A 189 3.91 -17.27 11.23
N LEU A 190 2.58 -17.39 11.15
CA LEU A 190 1.89 -17.54 9.87
C LEU A 190 2.15 -16.34 8.95
N GLY A 191 2.03 -15.11 9.44
CA GLY A 191 2.33 -13.90 8.66
C GLY A 191 3.77 -13.89 8.14
N ALA A 192 4.74 -14.25 8.99
CA ALA A 192 6.14 -14.33 8.60
C ALA A 192 6.39 -15.38 7.51
N ILE A 193 5.74 -16.56 7.61
CA ILE A 193 5.85 -17.62 6.61
C ILE A 193 5.24 -17.18 5.29
N VAL A 194 4.04 -16.59 5.30
CA VAL A 194 3.38 -16.10 4.08
C VAL A 194 4.24 -15.04 3.39
N ASN A 195 4.74 -14.04 4.13
CA ASN A 195 5.62 -13.03 3.55
C ASN A 195 6.89 -13.62 2.95
N LEU A 196 7.55 -14.55 3.69
CA LEU A 196 8.75 -15.20 3.19
C LEU A 196 8.49 -15.95 1.88
N LEU A 197 7.39 -16.70 1.80
CA LEU A 197 7.03 -17.44 0.60
C LEU A 197 6.74 -16.51 -0.58
N VAL A 198 6.01 -15.42 -0.36
CA VAL A 198 5.72 -14.44 -1.42
C VAL A 198 7.00 -13.73 -1.89
N ILE A 199 7.91 -13.39 -0.98
CA ILE A 199 9.21 -12.80 -1.33
C ILE A 199 10.02 -13.79 -2.19
N LEU A 200 10.05 -15.08 -1.84
CA LEU A 200 10.75 -16.09 -2.65
C LEU A 200 10.13 -16.20 -4.05
N VAL A 201 8.81 -16.13 -4.17
CA VAL A 201 8.14 -16.11 -5.47
C VAL A 201 8.54 -14.86 -6.27
N PHE A 202 8.65 -13.68 -5.65
CA PHE A 202 9.08 -12.47 -6.36
C PHE A 202 10.49 -12.57 -6.93
N PHE A 203 11.39 -13.32 -6.32
CA PHE A 203 12.74 -13.53 -6.85
C PHE A 203 12.78 -14.49 -8.06
N GLU A 204 11.90 -15.49 -8.09
CA GLU A 204 11.92 -16.54 -9.10
C GLU A 204 10.92 -16.29 -10.24
N TRP A 205 9.83 -15.56 -9.95
CA TRP A 205 8.75 -15.38 -10.90
C TRP A 205 8.93 -14.10 -11.72
N MET A 206 8.92 -14.25 -13.03
CA MET A 206 8.88 -13.15 -13.99
C MET A 206 7.44 -12.90 -14.43
N PRO A 207 6.95 -11.63 -14.43
CA PRO A 207 5.61 -11.33 -14.90
C PRO A 207 5.45 -11.71 -16.37
N ASN A 208 4.35 -12.43 -16.67
CA ASN A 208 3.99 -12.82 -18.02
C ASN A 208 2.54 -12.38 -18.30
N PRO A 209 2.24 -11.79 -19.46
CA PRO A 209 0.88 -11.38 -19.84
C PRO A 209 -0.16 -12.51 -19.72
N ASP A 210 0.23 -13.75 -20.01
CA ASP A 210 -0.65 -14.92 -19.91
C ASP A 210 -0.99 -15.32 -18.47
N GLU A 211 -0.17 -14.91 -17.50
CA GLU A 211 -0.29 -15.24 -16.07
C GLU A 211 -0.81 -14.07 -15.21
N PHE A 212 -1.60 -13.20 -15.80
CA PHE A 212 -2.14 -12.01 -15.12
C PHE A 212 -2.81 -12.31 -13.76
N HIS A 213 -3.43 -13.48 -13.61
CA HIS A 213 -4.05 -13.90 -12.35
C HIS A 213 -3.06 -14.05 -11.19
N VAL A 214 -1.78 -14.35 -11.47
CA VAL A 214 -0.75 -14.54 -10.44
C VAL A 214 -0.50 -13.26 -9.65
N VAL A 215 -0.51 -12.11 -10.34
CA VAL A 215 -0.32 -10.80 -9.69
C VAL A 215 -1.39 -10.54 -8.63
N PHE A 216 -2.66 -10.89 -8.91
CA PHE A 216 -3.75 -10.75 -7.94
C PHE A 216 -3.60 -11.69 -6.75
N VAL A 217 -3.14 -12.92 -6.99
CA VAL A 217 -2.88 -13.89 -5.91
C VAL A 217 -1.77 -13.39 -5.02
N LEU A 218 -0.67 -12.90 -5.59
CA LEU A 218 0.46 -12.36 -4.83
C LEU A 218 0.04 -11.10 -4.03
N ALA A 219 -0.70 -10.19 -4.65
CA ALA A 219 -1.23 -9.01 -3.96
C ALA A 219 -2.18 -9.40 -2.82
N GLY A 220 -3.06 -10.38 -3.02
CA GLY A 220 -3.96 -10.89 -1.99
C GLY A 220 -3.22 -11.54 -0.83
N LEU A 221 -2.22 -12.38 -1.09
CA LEU A 221 -1.38 -12.99 -0.05
C LEU A 221 -0.57 -11.94 0.73
N TRP A 222 -0.06 -10.93 0.05
CA TRP A 222 0.61 -9.80 0.69
C TRP A 222 -0.34 -9.04 1.62
N GLY A 223 -1.59 -8.80 1.18
CA GLY A 223 -2.64 -8.19 2.02
C GLY A 223 -3.01 -9.04 3.23
N VAL A 224 -3.01 -10.37 3.11
CA VAL A 224 -3.20 -11.28 4.27
C VAL A 224 -2.07 -11.12 5.29
N ALA A 225 -0.82 -11.01 4.83
CA ALA A 225 0.33 -10.82 5.69
C ALA A 225 0.29 -9.44 6.38
N ASP A 226 -0.01 -8.37 5.63
CA ASP A 226 -0.16 -7.02 6.19
C ASP A 226 -1.28 -6.97 7.26
N ALA A 227 -2.42 -7.62 7.02
CA ALA A 227 -3.49 -7.77 8.00
C ALA A 227 -2.99 -8.36 9.33
N ILE A 228 -2.11 -9.36 9.26
CA ILE A 228 -1.51 -9.98 10.44
C ILE A 228 -0.65 -8.97 11.20
N TRP A 229 0.26 -8.26 10.51
CA TRP A 229 1.15 -7.27 11.11
C TRP A 229 0.36 -6.13 11.75
N GLN A 230 -0.57 -5.54 11.02
CA GLN A 230 -1.42 -4.44 11.48
C GLN A 230 -2.22 -4.82 12.71
N THR A 231 -2.83 -6.01 12.71
CA THR A 231 -3.60 -6.51 13.85
C THR A 231 -2.72 -6.75 15.08
N GLN A 232 -1.49 -7.23 14.91
CA GLN A 232 -0.55 -7.46 16.00
C GLN A 232 0.01 -6.16 16.58
N ILE A 233 0.32 -5.18 15.74
CA ILE A 233 0.82 -3.86 16.16
C ILE A 233 -0.28 -3.12 16.95
N ASN A 234 -1.49 -3.07 16.42
CA ASN A 234 -2.61 -2.33 17.00
C ASN A 234 -3.30 -3.05 18.17
N GLY A 235 -3.21 -4.39 18.23
CA GLY A 235 -3.92 -5.22 19.21
C GLY A 235 -3.42 -5.13 20.64
N LYS A 236 -2.40 -4.32 20.97
CA LYS A 236 -1.91 -4.14 22.35
C LYS A 236 -2.77 -3.23 23.22
N HIS A 237 -3.69 -2.48 22.65
CA HIS A 237 -4.53 -1.55 23.39
C HIS A 237 -5.78 -2.17 24.02
N THR A 238 -6.15 -3.41 23.68
CA THR A 238 -7.41 -4.05 24.11
C THR A 238 -7.21 -5.15 25.16
N ALA A 239 -5.99 -5.38 25.64
CA ALA A 239 -5.73 -6.36 26.71
C ALA A 239 -5.59 -5.63 28.06
N LYS A 240 -6.71 -5.25 28.63
CA LYS A 240 -6.95 -5.02 30.07
C LYS A 240 -8.13 -5.84 30.51
#